data_478c34763a9f7c2aed66ae87840002d5
#
_entry.id   478c34763a9f7c2aed66ae87840002d5
#
_cell.length_a   1.000
_cell.length_b   1.000
_cell.length_c   1.000
_cell.angle_alpha   90.00
_cell.angle_beta   90.00
_cell.angle_gamma   90.00
#
_symmetry.space_group_name_H-M   'P 1'
#
loop_
_entity.id
_entity.type
_entity.pdbx_description
1 polymer ?
#
loop_
_entity_poly.entity_id
_entity_poly.type
_entity_poly.pdbx_seq_one_letter_code
_entity_poly.pdbx_strand_id
1 'polypeptide(L)'
;ESLIICISQSGESYEVIKLIEKLSSNITVLSICNEKDSSLVKFSRYSLLCKAGKEEKTSTKTFITCYQVAYLLAMKLCNQEIDSTQWHKLSKIIENMVNGNTPWMSKAIELIDGSTFVQLIGRGPVFAAASQSALMFMEAAHTPASALLGGEFRHGPLEMVKKGFIAILFAHSQSETYE
;
A
#
# COMPACT_ATOMS: atom_id res chain seq x y z
N GLU A 1 15.63 -3.32 25.19
CA GLU A 1 15.45 -2.17 24.28
C GLU A 1 14.40 -2.54 23.24
N SER A 2 13.48 -1.61 22.94
CA SER A 2 12.45 -1.80 21.93
C SER A 2 12.61 -0.76 20.83
N LEU A 3 12.35 -1.17 19.57
CA LEU A 3 12.30 -0.30 18.40
C LEU A 3 10.86 -0.22 17.89
N ILE A 4 10.37 0.99 17.69
CA ILE A 4 9.11 1.26 16.99
C ILE A 4 9.43 1.86 15.62
N ILE A 5 8.86 1.28 14.58
CA ILE A 5 8.93 1.81 13.21
C ILE A 5 7.59 2.46 12.90
N CYS A 6 7.59 3.78 12.72
CA CYS A 6 6.40 4.56 12.36
C CYS A 6 6.47 4.90 10.86
N ILE A 7 5.42 4.56 10.13
CA ILE A 7 5.29 4.88 8.70
C ILE A 7 4.15 5.88 8.54
N SER A 8 4.45 7.05 8.00
CA SER A 8 3.46 8.11 7.76
C SER A 8 3.89 8.97 6.59
N GLN A 9 3.00 9.19 5.63
CA GLN A 9 3.28 10.05 4.48
C GLN A 9 3.61 11.49 4.93
N SER A 10 2.70 12.12 5.66
CA SER A 10 2.86 13.50 6.12
C SER A 10 3.74 13.64 7.37
N GLY A 11 3.85 12.55 8.17
CA GLY A 11 4.45 12.61 9.49
C GLY A 11 3.68 13.44 10.50
N GLU A 12 2.41 13.76 10.21
CA GLU A 12 1.51 14.56 11.03
C GLU A 12 0.20 13.80 11.37
N SER A 13 0.14 12.48 11.13
CA SER A 13 -1.02 11.67 11.47
C SER A 13 -1.29 11.74 12.97
N TYR A 14 -2.49 12.19 13.35
CA TYR A 14 -2.86 12.45 14.74
C TYR A 14 -2.59 11.26 15.66
N GLU A 15 -2.99 10.06 15.24
CA GLU A 15 -2.83 8.83 16.02
C GLU A 15 -1.35 8.49 16.24
N VAL A 16 -0.52 8.69 15.21
CA VAL A 16 0.92 8.44 15.28
C VAL A 16 1.56 9.44 16.26
N ILE A 17 1.24 10.73 16.14
CA ILE A 17 1.78 11.78 17.03
C ILE A 17 1.35 11.50 18.46
N LYS A 18 0.08 11.19 18.70
CA LYS A 18 -0.41 10.88 20.05
C LYS A 18 0.19 9.62 20.66
N LEU A 19 0.54 8.65 19.82
CA LEU A 19 1.29 7.47 20.27
C LEU A 19 2.70 7.85 20.73
N ILE A 20 3.46 8.51 19.85
CA ILE A 20 4.87 8.82 20.14
C ILE A 20 5.03 9.77 21.34
N GLU A 21 4.10 10.72 21.56
CA GLU A 21 4.09 11.59 22.74
C GLU A 21 3.98 10.81 24.07
N LYS A 22 3.41 9.61 24.04
CA LYS A 22 3.20 8.75 25.23
C LYS A 22 4.31 7.69 25.40
N LEU A 23 5.24 7.57 24.46
CA LEU A 23 6.30 6.60 24.56
C LEU A 23 7.30 6.99 25.66
N SER A 24 7.79 6.00 26.37
CA SER A 24 8.88 6.22 27.33
C SER A 24 10.20 6.48 26.58
N SER A 25 11.08 7.27 27.22
CA SER A 25 12.36 7.72 26.63
C SER A 25 13.34 6.60 26.27
N ASN A 26 13.13 5.39 26.74
CA ASN A 26 13.94 4.22 26.43
C ASN A 26 13.51 3.50 25.15
N ILE A 27 12.44 3.94 24.50
CA ILE A 27 11.96 3.38 23.24
C ILE A 27 12.58 4.15 22.07
N THR A 28 13.29 3.45 21.21
CA THR A 28 13.82 4.03 19.98
C THR A 28 12.72 4.10 18.91
N VAL A 29 12.53 5.29 18.33
CA VAL A 29 11.61 5.49 17.19
C VAL A 29 12.43 5.67 15.92
N LEU A 30 12.07 4.91 14.88
CA LEU A 30 12.51 5.07 13.51
C LEU A 30 11.30 5.47 12.67
N SER A 31 11.39 6.57 11.92
CA SER A 31 10.34 6.99 11.01
C SER A 31 10.66 6.65 9.55
N ILE A 32 9.62 6.27 8.80
CA ILE A 32 9.61 6.26 7.34
C ILE A 32 8.58 7.31 6.93
N CYS A 33 9.03 8.41 6.32
CA CYS A 33 8.20 9.58 6.09
C CYS A 33 8.58 10.28 4.78
N ASN A 34 7.63 11.00 4.17
CA ASN A 34 7.93 11.82 2.99
C ASN A 34 8.37 13.24 3.37
N GLU A 35 7.80 13.79 4.45
CA GLU A 35 8.00 15.18 4.87
C GLU A 35 9.10 15.29 5.92
N LYS A 36 10.26 15.86 5.50
CA LYS A 36 11.48 15.95 6.33
C LYS A 36 11.33 16.80 7.60
N ASP A 37 10.47 17.81 7.55
CA ASP A 37 10.30 18.78 8.64
C ASP A 37 9.10 18.45 9.56
N SER A 38 8.51 17.26 9.40
CA SER A 38 7.34 16.82 10.15
C SER A 38 7.61 16.55 11.63
N SER A 39 6.55 16.57 12.42
CA SER A 39 6.60 16.26 13.86
C SER A 39 7.15 14.87 14.11
N LEU A 40 6.74 13.87 13.32
CA LEU A 40 7.24 12.50 13.43
C LEU A 40 8.76 12.43 13.21
N VAL A 41 9.29 13.10 12.19
CA VAL A 41 10.72 13.13 11.90
C VAL A 41 11.49 13.80 13.04
N LYS A 42 11.00 14.93 13.56
CA LYS A 42 11.63 15.65 14.70
C LYS A 42 11.68 14.82 15.97
N PHE A 43 10.68 14.00 16.20
CA PHE A 43 10.62 13.12 17.38
C PHE A 43 11.50 11.88 17.22
N SER A 44 11.67 11.39 15.99
CA SER A 44 12.35 10.13 15.73
C SER A 44 13.86 10.22 15.91
N ARG A 45 14.46 9.20 16.52
CA ARG A 45 15.94 9.07 16.59
C ARG A 45 16.56 8.83 15.21
N TYR A 46 15.85 8.13 14.35
CA TYR A 46 16.27 7.82 12.98
C TYR A 46 15.11 8.08 12.02
N SER A 47 15.42 8.62 10.84
CA SER A 47 14.40 8.92 9.84
C SER A 47 14.87 8.52 8.44
N LEU A 48 14.01 7.79 7.73
CA LEU A 48 14.19 7.40 6.35
C LEU A 48 13.16 8.16 5.51
N LEU A 49 13.65 9.00 4.58
CA LEU A 49 12.79 9.84 3.75
C LEU A 49 12.46 9.16 2.42
N CYS A 50 11.17 9.11 2.08
CA CYS A 50 10.67 8.48 0.86
C CYS A 50 11.00 9.28 -0.41
N LYS A 51 11.11 10.61 -0.29
CA LYS A 51 11.43 11.54 -1.41
C LYS A 51 10.48 11.39 -2.62
N ALA A 52 9.21 11.10 -2.37
CA ALA A 52 8.20 10.93 -3.42
C ALA A 52 7.75 12.26 -4.06
N GLY A 53 8.22 13.39 -3.53
CA GLY A 53 7.73 14.71 -3.88
C GLY A 53 6.36 15.02 -3.26
N LYS A 54 5.75 16.13 -3.67
CA LYS A 54 4.46 16.57 -3.14
C LYS A 54 3.33 15.65 -3.59
N GLU A 55 2.47 15.26 -2.67
CA GLU A 55 1.22 14.54 -2.90
C GLU A 55 0.07 15.35 -2.32
N GLU A 56 -1.03 15.53 -3.09
CA GLU A 56 -2.04 16.52 -2.72
C GLU A 56 -3.28 15.92 -2.04
N LYS A 57 -3.70 14.73 -2.48
CA LYS A 57 -4.93 14.09 -1.99
C LYS A 57 -4.68 12.63 -1.61
N THR A 58 -4.87 11.75 -2.56
CA THR A 58 -4.83 10.31 -2.39
C THR A 58 -3.40 9.79 -2.38
N SER A 59 -3.05 8.97 -1.39
CA SER A 59 -1.71 8.40 -1.28
C SER A 59 -1.47 7.32 -2.34
N THR A 60 -0.72 7.65 -3.36
CA THR A 60 -0.36 6.77 -4.49
C THR A 60 1.14 6.53 -4.57
N LYS A 61 1.90 7.53 -5.02
CA LYS A 61 3.37 7.42 -5.13
C LYS A 61 4.04 7.32 -3.76
N THR A 62 3.52 7.98 -2.74
CA THR A 62 4.06 7.87 -1.37
C THR A 62 3.83 6.50 -0.77
N PHE A 63 2.70 5.83 -1.05
CA PHE A 63 2.50 4.45 -0.66
C PHE A 63 3.58 3.53 -1.24
N ILE A 64 3.84 3.64 -2.56
CA ILE A 64 4.86 2.82 -3.24
C ILE A 64 6.25 3.09 -2.67
N THR A 65 6.61 4.36 -2.46
CA THR A 65 7.93 4.71 -1.94
C THR A 65 8.11 4.37 -0.47
N CYS A 66 7.08 4.50 0.37
CA CYS A 66 7.12 4.00 1.76
C CYS A 66 7.35 2.49 1.79
N TYR A 67 6.63 1.75 0.95
CA TYR A 67 6.81 0.30 0.82
C TYR A 67 8.24 -0.03 0.37
N GLN A 68 8.76 0.69 -0.64
CA GLN A 68 10.14 0.51 -1.12
C GLN A 68 11.16 0.76 -0.02
N VAL A 69 11.03 1.85 0.73
CA VAL A 69 11.95 2.19 1.83
C VAL A 69 11.88 1.15 2.93
N ALA A 70 10.68 0.69 3.30
CA ALA A 70 10.50 -0.38 4.29
C ALA A 70 11.15 -1.70 3.83
N TYR A 71 10.96 -2.07 2.54
CA TYR A 71 11.61 -3.24 1.95
C TYR A 71 13.14 -3.12 1.98
N LEU A 72 13.70 -1.98 1.56
CA LEU A 72 15.14 -1.74 1.58
C LEU A 72 15.71 -1.82 3.00
N LEU A 73 14.99 -1.29 3.98
CA LEU A 73 15.36 -1.42 5.40
C LEU A 73 15.39 -2.89 5.82
N ALA A 74 14.36 -3.66 5.50
CA ALA A 74 14.29 -5.08 5.82
C ALA A 74 15.45 -5.86 5.19
N MET A 75 15.74 -5.63 3.90
CA MET A 75 16.87 -6.26 3.21
C MET A 75 18.22 -5.96 3.91
N LYS A 76 18.43 -4.70 4.31
CA LYS A 76 19.64 -4.30 5.03
C LYS A 76 19.75 -4.93 6.43
N LEU A 77 18.64 -4.99 7.17
CA LEU A 77 18.59 -5.65 8.47
C LEU A 77 18.86 -7.15 8.37
N CYS A 78 18.46 -7.77 7.27
CA CYS A 78 18.72 -9.19 6.98
C CYS A 78 20.08 -9.46 6.31
N ASN A 79 20.93 -8.45 6.15
CA ASN A 79 22.22 -8.54 5.43
C ASN A 79 22.07 -9.07 3.99
N GLN A 80 20.95 -8.76 3.34
CA GLN A 80 20.68 -9.14 1.96
C GLN A 80 21.20 -8.06 1.00
N GLU A 81 21.63 -8.49 -0.18
CA GLU A 81 22.01 -7.57 -1.26
C GLU A 81 20.76 -6.94 -1.88
N ILE A 82 20.90 -5.67 -2.26
CA ILE A 82 19.83 -4.91 -2.92
C ILE A 82 20.13 -4.85 -4.42
N ASP A 83 19.30 -5.51 -5.21
CA ASP A 83 19.34 -5.41 -6.66
C ASP A 83 18.54 -4.18 -7.15
N SER A 84 19.26 -3.12 -7.50
CA SER A 84 18.65 -1.89 -8.01
C SER A 84 18.01 -2.05 -9.41
N THR A 85 18.37 -3.09 -10.17
CA THR A 85 17.84 -3.30 -11.53
C THR A 85 16.35 -3.62 -11.50
N GLN A 86 15.86 -4.29 -10.46
CA GLN A 86 14.45 -4.59 -10.28
C GLN A 86 13.61 -3.32 -10.11
N TRP A 87 14.13 -2.32 -9.41
CA TRP A 87 13.46 -1.04 -9.22
C TRP A 87 13.36 -0.22 -10.51
N HIS A 88 14.40 -0.26 -11.33
CA HIS A 88 14.35 0.38 -12.66
C HIS A 88 13.34 -0.29 -13.59
N LYS A 89 13.24 -1.61 -13.57
CA LYS A 89 12.22 -2.34 -14.34
C LYS A 89 10.81 -1.98 -13.85
N LEU A 90 10.59 -1.96 -12.54
CA LEU A 90 9.29 -1.58 -11.94
C LEU A 90 8.91 -0.14 -12.33
N SER A 91 9.84 0.80 -12.25
CA SER A 91 9.61 2.20 -12.66
C SER A 91 9.09 2.29 -14.10
N LYS A 92 9.72 1.57 -15.05
CA LYS A 92 9.28 1.54 -16.46
C LYS A 92 7.90 0.91 -16.64
N ILE A 93 7.58 -0.13 -15.87
CA ILE A 93 6.25 -0.75 -15.90
C ILE A 93 5.20 0.26 -15.45
N ILE A 94 5.44 0.94 -14.33
CA ILE A 94 4.53 1.96 -13.79
C ILE A 94 4.37 3.12 -14.78
N GLU A 95 5.46 3.61 -15.37
CA GLU A 95 5.43 4.66 -16.38
C GLU A 95 4.56 4.29 -17.58
N ASN A 96 4.71 3.07 -18.10
CA ASN A 96 3.87 2.58 -19.20
C ASN A 96 2.38 2.47 -18.80
N MET A 97 2.09 2.05 -17.60
CA MET A 97 0.71 1.96 -17.10
C MET A 97 0.07 3.35 -16.97
N VAL A 98 0.79 4.32 -16.40
CA VAL A 98 0.32 5.71 -16.21
C VAL A 98 0.10 6.40 -17.55
N ASN A 99 0.94 6.14 -18.55
CA ASN A 99 0.82 6.70 -19.89
C ASN A 99 -0.29 6.05 -20.74
N GLY A 100 -1.12 5.18 -20.16
CA GLY A 100 -2.28 4.59 -20.84
C GLY A 100 -1.95 3.51 -21.86
N ASN A 101 -0.73 2.99 -21.88
CA ASN A 101 -0.29 1.96 -22.80
C ASN A 101 -0.69 0.53 -22.38
N THR A 102 -1.83 0.39 -21.72
CA THR A 102 -2.34 -0.89 -21.20
C THR A 102 -3.67 -1.24 -21.87
N PRO A 103 -3.69 -2.07 -22.90
CA PRO A 103 -4.89 -2.38 -23.72
C PRO A 103 -6.06 -2.95 -22.90
N TRP A 104 -5.79 -3.62 -21.79
CA TRP A 104 -6.81 -4.21 -20.92
C TRP A 104 -7.52 -3.16 -20.02
N MET A 105 -6.95 -1.95 -19.88
CA MET A 105 -7.48 -0.92 -18.96
C MET A 105 -8.90 -0.49 -19.32
N SER A 106 -9.17 -0.19 -20.60
CA SER A 106 -10.51 0.20 -21.05
C SER A 106 -11.54 -0.88 -20.75
N LYS A 107 -11.19 -2.14 -21.00
CA LYS A 107 -12.07 -3.27 -20.71
C LYS A 107 -12.32 -3.46 -19.21
N ALA A 108 -11.30 -3.23 -18.39
CA ALA A 108 -11.46 -3.29 -16.93
C ALA A 108 -12.38 -2.15 -16.43
N ILE A 109 -12.23 -0.95 -16.98
CA ILE A 109 -13.11 0.18 -16.66
C ILE A 109 -14.56 -0.15 -17.04
N GLU A 110 -14.82 -0.65 -18.25
CA GLU A 110 -16.17 -1.06 -18.69
C GLU A 110 -16.81 -2.10 -17.75
N LEU A 111 -16.02 -3.04 -17.21
CA LEU A 111 -16.51 -4.06 -16.28
C LEU A 111 -16.87 -3.48 -14.90
N ILE A 112 -16.18 -2.44 -14.47
CA ILE A 112 -16.35 -1.84 -13.14
C ILE A 112 -17.37 -0.69 -13.20
N ASP A 113 -17.54 -0.07 -14.37
CA ASP A 113 -18.40 1.10 -14.53
C ASP A 113 -19.84 0.81 -14.09
N GLY A 114 -20.41 1.72 -13.32
CA GLY A 114 -21.73 1.57 -12.72
C GLY A 114 -21.81 0.57 -11.56
N SER A 115 -20.71 -0.02 -11.11
CA SER A 115 -20.71 -0.89 -9.93
C SER A 115 -21.00 -0.07 -8.65
N THR A 116 -21.85 -0.61 -7.79
CA THR A 116 -22.18 0.01 -6.49
C THR A 116 -21.22 -0.44 -5.38
N PHE A 117 -20.43 -1.46 -5.62
CA PHE A 117 -19.48 -2.01 -4.66
C PHE A 117 -18.43 -2.86 -5.39
N VAL A 118 -17.17 -2.75 -4.96
CA VAL A 118 -16.07 -3.54 -5.50
C VAL A 118 -15.41 -4.35 -4.37
N GLN A 119 -15.37 -5.67 -4.52
CA GLN A 119 -14.65 -6.55 -3.61
C GLN A 119 -13.24 -6.82 -4.14
N LEU A 120 -12.24 -6.54 -3.32
CA LEU A 120 -10.85 -6.87 -3.64
C LEU A 120 -10.41 -8.04 -2.79
N ILE A 121 -9.77 -9.01 -3.42
CA ILE A 121 -9.39 -10.27 -2.76
C ILE A 121 -7.92 -10.52 -3.02
N GLY A 122 -7.17 -10.76 -1.97
CA GLY A 122 -5.74 -11.09 -2.06
C GLY A 122 -5.34 -12.17 -1.08
N ARG A 123 -4.16 -12.76 -1.28
CA ARG A 123 -3.60 -13.75 -0.36
C ARG A 123 -2.11 -13.51 -0.16
N GLY A 124 -1.63 -13.65 1.07
CA GLY A 124 -0.22 -13.40 1.38
C GLY A 124 0.20 -11.96 1.08
N PRO A 125 1.40 -11.72 0.55
CA PRO A 125 1.94 -10.37 0.35
C PRO A 125 1.10 -9.45 -0.56
N VAL A 126 0.38 -10.02 -1.54
CA VAL A 126 -0.45 -9.23 -2.46
C VAL A 126 -1.72 -8.68 -1.80
N PHE A 127 -2.05 -9.11 -0.59
CA PHE A 127 -3.16 -8.54 0.18
C PHE A 127 -2.94 -7.06 0.51
N ALA A 128 -1.69 -6.63 0.69
CA ALA A 128 -1.37 -5.21 0.87
C ALA A 128 -1.80 -4.37 -0.33
N ALA A 129 -1.58 -4.88 -1.56
CA ALA A 129 -2.04 -4.22 -2.78
C ALA A 129 -3.58 -4.21 -2.88
N ALA A 130 -4.25 -5.31 -2.52
CA ALA A 130 -5.72 -5.36 -2.47
C ALA A 130 -6.28 -4.32 -1.49
N SER A 131 -5.71 -4.21 -0.29
CA SER A 131 -6.13 -3.25 0.73
C SER A 131 -5.94 -1.80 0.29
N GLN A 132 -4.78 -1.48 -0.29
CA GLN A 132 -4.51 -0.15 -0.83
C GLN A 132 -5.46 0.18 -1.98
N SER A 133 -5.72 -0.78 -2.87
CA SER A 133 -6.65 -0.57 -3.98
C SER A 133 -8.08 -0.32 -3.51
N ALA A 134 -8.54 -1.00 -2.45
CA ALA A 134 -9.85 -0.71 -1.86
C ALA A 134 -9.93 0.73 -1.35
N LEU A 135 -8.88 1.21 -0.67
CA LEU A 135 -8.79 2.61 -0.25
C LEU A 135 -8.84 3.56 -1.45
N MET A 136 -8.13 3.25 -2.55
CA MET A 136 -8.15 4.06 -3.76
C MET A 136 -9.53 4.12 -4.42
N PHE A 137 -10.28 3.01 -4.44
CA PHE A 137 -11.68 3.03 -4.91
C PHE A 137 -12.54 3.98 -4.07
N MET A 138 -12.39 3.98 -2.76
CA MET A 138 -13.14 4.86 -1.87
C MET A 138 -12.72 6.32 -1.99
N GLU A 139 -11.42 6.62 -2.00
CA GLU A 139 -10.90 7.99 -1.97
C GLU A 139 -10.91 8.68 -3.35
N ALA A 140 -10.55 7.97 -4.41
CA ALA A 140 -10.40 8.56 -5.74
C ALA A 140 -11.60 8.31 -6.65
N ALA A 141 -12.18 7.10 -6.63
CA ALA A 141 -13.33 6.75 -7.45
C ALA A 141 -14.67 6.96 -6.74
N HIS A 142 -14.67 7.31 -5.45
CA HIS A 142 -15.88 7.47 -4.62
C HIS A 142 -16.82 6.25 -4.68
N THR A 143 -16.25 5.08 -4.89
CA THR A 143 -16.96 3.81 -4.99
C THR A 143 -16.71 2.98 -3.73
N PRO A 144 -17.75 2.50 -3.04
CA PRO A 144 -17.60 1.61 -1.90
C PRO A 144 -16.80 0.37 -2.29
N ALA A 145 -15.79 0.05 -1.49
CA ALA A 145 -14.93 -1.10 -1.74
C ALA A 145 -14.44 -1.71 -0.42
N SER A 146 -14.12 -2.99 -0.43
CA SER A 146 -13.43 -3.64 0.68
C SER A 146 -12.38 -4.62 0.19
N ALA A 147 -11.38 -4.88 1.02
CA ALA A 147 -10.39 -5.93 0.77
C ALA A 147 -10.56 -7.06 1.79
N LEU A 148 -10.54 -8.31 1.31
CA LEU A 148 -10.61 -9.50 2.14
C LEU A 148 -9.51 -10.48 1.77
N LEU A 149 -9.03 -11.23 2.75
CA LEU A 149 -8.21 -12.41 2.50
C LEU A 149 -9.06 -13.48 1.79
N GLY A 150 -8.47 -14.21 0.86
CA GLY A 150 -9.19 -15.25 0.12
C GLY A 150 -9.86 -16.30 1.03
N GLY A 151 -9.24 -16.60 2.19
CA GLY A 151 -9.86 -17.44 3.21
C GLY A 151 -11.10 -16.81 3.83
N GLU A 152 -11.00 -15.56 4.26
CA GLU A 152 -12.12 -14.81 4.86
C GLU A 152 -13.27 -14.65 3.87
N PHE A 153 -12.98 -14.39 2.60
CA PHE A 153 -14.00 -14.28 1.56
C PHE A 153 -14.86 -15.56 1.44
N ARG A 154 -14.25 -16.74 1.57
CA ARG A 154 -14.95 -18.02 1.50
C ARG A 154 -15.83 -18.33 2.71
N HIS A 155 -15.60 -17.68 3.85
CA HIS A 155 -16.28 -17.93 5.11
C HIS A 155 -17.40 -16.91 5.39
N GLY A 156 -18.29 -16.70 4.41
CA GLY A 156 -19.47 -15.82 4.54
C GLY A 156 -19.62 -14.86 3.37
N PRO A 157 -18.68 -13.96 3.09
CA PRO A 157 -18.82 -12.96 2.01
C PRO A 157 -19.06 -13.55 0.62
N LEU A 158 -18.71 -14.81 0.37
CA LEU A 158 -19.02 -15.53 -0.88
C LEU A 158 -20.52 -15.53 -1.18
N GLU A 159 -21.39 -15.50 -0.16
CA GLU A 159 -22.85 -15.45 -0.32
C GLU A 159 -23.35 -14.15 -0.95
N MET A 160 -22.51 -13.10 -0.99
CA MET A 160 -22.85 -11.86 -1.69
C MET A 160 -22.73 -11.98 -3.23
N VAL A 161 -22.11 -13.06 -3.73
CA VAL A 161 -21.84 -13.23 -5.16
C VAL A 161 -23.15 -13.46 -5.91
N LYS A 162 -23.52 -12.51 -6.73
CA LYS A 162 -24.71 -12.53 -7.58
C LYS A 162 -24.46 -11.76 -8.87
N LYS A 163 -25.40 -11.74 -9.80
CA LYS A 163 -25.27 -10.96 -11.03
C LYS A 163 -24.97 -9.48 -10.71
N GLY A 164 -23.90 -8.95 -11.28
CA GLY A 164 -23.41 -7.58 -11.06
C GLY A 164 -22.43 -7.46 -9.88
N PHE A 165 -22.09 -8.56 -9.19
CA PHE A 165 -21.01 -8.55 -8.21
C PHE A 165 -19.66 -8.41 -8.92
N ILE A 166 -18.86 -7.45 -8.50
CA ILE A 166 -17.53 -7.20 -9.04
C ILE A 166 -16.47 -7.63 -8.01
N ALA A 167 -15.58 -8.50 -8.45
CA ALA A 167 -14.40 -8.89 -7.67
C ALA A 167 -13.12 -8.66 -8.47
N ILE A 168 -12.10 -8.10 -7.80
CA ILE A 168 -10.74 -7.97 -8.33
C ILE A 168 -9.84 -8.88 -7.51
N LEU A 169 -9.23 -9.86 -8.19
CA LEU A 169 -8.37 -10.85 -7.56
C LEU A 169 -6.90 -10.45 -7.75
N PHE A 170 -6.18 -10.37 -6.64
CA PHE A 170 -4.74 -10.17 -6.60
C PHE A 170 -4.04 -11.50 -6.40
N ALA A 171 -3.30 -11.95 -7.39
CA ALA A 171 -2.59 -13.21 -7.37
C ALA A 171 -1.11 -13.02 -7.77
N HIS A 172 -0.24 -13.83 -7.20
CA HIS A 172 1.17 -13.91 -7.56
C HIS A 172 1.43 -15.21 -8.33
N SER A 173 2.22 -15.16 -9.40
CA SER A 173 2.50 -16.29 -10.29
C SER A 173 3.10 -17.53 -9.61
N GLN A 174 3.68 -17.36 -8.43
CA GLN A 174 4.28 -18.44 -7.63
C GLN A 174 3.41 -18.84 -6.43
N SER A 175 2.22 -18.28 -6.28
CA SER A 175 1.33 -18.61 -5.18
C SER A 175 0.32 -19.68 -5.60
N GLU A 176 0.00 -20.60 -4.69
CA GLU A 176 -1.11 -21.58 -4.80
C GLU A 176 -2.50 -20.89 -4.93
N THR A 177 -2.52 -19.63 -5.34
CA THR A 177 -3.72 -18.78 -5.44
C THR A 177 -4.55 -19.12 -6.66
N TYR A 178 -4.07 -20.01 -7.52
CA TYR A 178 -4.75 -20.44 -8.76
C TYR A 178 -5.57 -21.73 -8.60
N GLU A 179 -5.53 -22.37 -7.42
CA GLU A 179 -6.34 -23.54 -7.10
C GLU A 179 -7.65 -23.11 -6.33
#